data_5289d179ba909152826a9b3206fc0a06
#
_entry.id   5289d179ba909152826a9b3206fc0a06
#
_cell.length_a   1.000
_cell.length_b   1.000
_cell.length_c   1.000
_cell.angle_alpha   90.00
_cell.angle_beta   90.00
_cell.angle_gamma   90.00
#
_symmetry.space_group_name_H-M   'P 1'
#
loop_
_entity.id
_entity.type
_entity.pdbx_description
1 polymer ?
#
loop_
_entity_poly.entity_id
_entity_poly.type
_entity_poly.pdbx_seq_one_letter_code
_entity_poly.pdbx_strand_id
1 'polypeptide(L)'
;MKMNKKAAGILLAAMSTMIFTGCGSSESEKKADNAAAGSKIVVISREDGSGTRGAFIELFGIEKKDADGKKIDHTTDNAAITNNTSVMMTTVAGNKDAIGYISLGSLNDTVKALKIDGAEASAANVKSGAYKIARPFNICTKDGLSEVAQDFVAFIMSKEGQEVVAKAGCIGDD
;
A
#
# COMPACT_ATOMS: atom_id res chain seq x y z
N MET A 1 18.53 -57.29 3.38
CA MET A 1 17.83 -58.46 3.95
C MET A 1 16.34 -58.18 3.92
N LYS A 2 15.73 -58.88 3.02
CA LYS A 2 14.33 -59.42 2.94
C LYS A 2 13.15 -58.56 3.37
N MET A 3 12.42 -58.26 2.33
CA MET A 3 10.98 -58.04 2.22
C MET A 3 10.11 -58.89 3.13
N ASN A 4 8.96 -58.36 3.57
CA ASN A 4 7.74 -59.16 3.49
C ASN A 4 6.49 -58.28 3.30
N LYS A 5 5.67 -58.79 2.41
CA LYS A 5 4.42 -58.35 1.83
C LYS A 5 3.22 -58.81 2.66
N LYS A 6 2.05 -58.27 2.31
CA LYS A 6 0.66 -58.75 2.46
C LYS A 6 -0.02 -58.31 3.76
N ALA A 7 -1.29 -57.96 3.76
CA ALA A 7 -2.39 -58.31 2.91
C ALA A 7 -3.54 -57.29 3.01
N ALA A 8 -4.34 -57.34 2.00
CA ALA A 8 -5.61 -56.76 1.69
C ALA A 8 -6.72 -57.03 2.71
N GLY A 9 -7.68 -56.14 2.82
CA GLY A 9 -8.97 -56.36 3.47
C GLY A 9 -10.00 -55.41 2.85
N ILE A 10 -10.76 -55.94 1.93
CA ILE A 10 -11.97 -55.38 1.34
C ILE A 10 -13.11 -55.58 2.34
N LEU A 11 -13.88 -54.56 2.65
CA LEU A 11 -15.23 -54.71 3.18
C LEU A 11 -16.20 -53.78 2.48
N LEU A 12 -17.16 -54.43 1.82
CA LEU A 12 -18.28 -53.87 1.08
C LEU A 12 -19.49 -53.70 2.03
N ALA A 13 -20.47 -52.93 1.58
CA ALA A 13 -21.88 -52.82 2.01
C ALA A 13 -22.14 -51.64 2.98
N ALA A 14 -23.22 -50.87 2.83
CA ALA A 14 -24.48 -51.07 2.13
C ALA A 14 -25.14 -49.72 1.84
N MET A 15 -25.87 -49.66 0.74
CA MET A 15 -26.84 -48.66 0.33
C MET A 15 -27.98 -48.53 1.35
N SER A 16 -28.38 -47.32 1.65
CA SER A 16 -29.74 -47.03 2.11
C SER A 16 -30.27 -45.81 1.36
N THR A 17 -31.05 -46.08 0.36
CA THR A 17 -31.92 -45.14 -0.35
C THR A 17 -33.11 -44.82 0.55
N MET A 18 -33.28 -43.54 0.92
CA MET A 18 -34.56 -43.01 1.37
C MET A 18 -35.07 -42.01 0.35
N ILE A 19 -36.09 -42.45 -0.37
CA ILE A 19 -36.92 -41.64 -1.24
C ILE A 19 -37.93 -40.94 -0.35
N PHE A 20 -37.87 -39.61 -0.27
CA PHE A 20 -39.01 -38.81 0.17
C PHE A 20 -39.56 -38.04 -1.03
N THR A 21 -40.68 -38.54 -1.53
CA THR A 21 -41.61 -37.83 -2.40
C THR A 21 -42.40 -36.84 -1.54
N GLY A 22 -42.24 -35.58 -1.78
CA GLY A 22 -43.05 -34.48 -1.24
C GLY A 22 -43.38 -33.52 -2.36
N CYS A 23 -44.64 -33.51 -2.72
CA CYS A 23 -45.26 -32.73 -3.78
C CYS A 23 -45.42 -31.25 -3.38
N GLY A 24 -45.27 -30.36 -4.34
CA GLY A 24 -46.02 -29.09 -4.39
C GLY A 24 -45.30 -27.85 -3.97
N SER A 25 -45.01 -27.02 -4.90
CA SER A 25 -45.37 -25.58 -5.01
C SER A 25 -44.35 -24.84 -5.84
N SER A 26 -44.82 -24.25 -6.90
CA SER A 26 -44.15 -23.27 -7.71
C SER A 26 -43.60 -22.12 -6.85
N GLU A 27 -42.31 -22.06 -6.68
CA GLU A 27 -41.63 -20.89 -6.19
C GLU A 27 -40.79 -20.31 -7.32
N SER A 28 -41.23 -19.15 -7.75
CA SER A 28 -40.53 -18.24 -8.62
C SER A 28 -39.07 -18.15 -8.19
N GLU A 29 -38.16 -18.44 -9.13
CA GLU A 29 -36.76 -18.07 -9.06
C GLU A 29 -36.67 -16.55 -8.78
N LYS A 30 -36.60 -16.16 -7.51
CA LYS A 30 -36.00 -14.90 -7.13
C LYS A 30 -34.53 -15.02 -7.45
N LYS A 31 -34.16 -14.52 -8.65
CA LYS A 31 -32.84 -14.06 -8.93
C LYS A 31 -32.45 -13.20 -7.73
N ALA A 32 -31.64 -13.73 -6.84
CA ALA A 32 -30.98 -12.96 -5.83
C ALA A 32 -30.07 -12.00 -6.61
N ASP A 33 -30.54 -10.78 -6.79
CA ASP A 33 -29.69 -9.63 -7.03
C ASP A 33 -28.78 -9.57 -5.80
N ASN A 34 -27.63 -10.24 -5.92
CA ASN A 34 -26.50 -10.04 -5.07
C ASN A 34 -25.94 -8.65 -5.42
N ALA A 35 -26.68 -7.62 -5.03
CA ALA A 35 -26.15 -6.29 -4.88
C ALA A 35 -24.95 -6.49 -3.97
N ALA A 36 -23.77 -6.45 -4.53
CA ALA A 36 -22.51 -6.44 -3.82
C ALA A 36 -22.65 -5.35 -2.77
N ALA A 37 -22.88 -5.76 -1.52
CA ALA A 37 -22.71 -4.87 -0.39
C ALA A 37 -21.28 -4.34 -0.57
N GLY A 38 -21.16 -3.05 -0.92
CA GLY A 38 -19.90 -2.44 -1.29
C GLY A 38 -18.87 -2.78 -0.22
N SER A 39 -17.85 -3.54 -0.58
CA SER A 39 -16.81 -3.91 0.36
C SER A 39 -16.24 -2.62 0.91
N LYS A 40 -16.18 -2.52 2.25
CA LYS A 40 -15.68 -1.33 2.92
C LYS A 40 -14.20 -1.20 2.60
N ILE A 41 -13.79 -0.05 2.04
CA ILE A 41 -12.36 0.23 1.81
C ILE A 41 -11.60 0.13 3.13
N VAL A 42 -10.52 -0.64 3.13
CA VAL A 42 -9.59 -0.78 4.25
C VAL A 42 -8.45 0.21 4.06
N VAL A 43 -8.42 1.24 4.89
CA VAL A 43 -7.39 2.27 4.83
C VAL A 43 -6.19 1.84 5.66
N ILE A 44 -5.00 1.84 5.05
CA ILE A 44 -3.73 1.60 5.75
C ILE A 44 -2.97 2.93 5.78
N SER A 45 -2.55 3.35 6.96
CA SER A 45 -1.78 4.58 7.17
C SER A 45 -0.45 4.29 7.85
N ARG A 46 0.43 5.27 7.83
CA ARG A 46 1.71 5.24 8.56
C ARG A 46 1.55 5.86 9.94
N GLU A 47 2.47 5.53 10.79
CA GLU A 47 2.63 6.08 12.15
C GLU A 47 2.88 7.59 12.16
N ASP A 48 2.65 8.21 13.30
CA ASP A 48 3.04 9.60 13.54
C ASP A 48 4.56 9.76 13.42
N GLY A 49 5.00 10.89 12.85
CA GLY A 49 6.42 11.14 12.58
C GLY A 49 6.93 10.56 11.25
N SER A 50 6.14 9.76 10.53
CA SER A 50 6.50 9.32 9.18
C SER A 50 6.50 10.50 8.21
N GLY A 51 7.65 10.77 7.57
CA GLY A 51 7.77 11.80 6.54
C GLY A 51 6.86 11.55 5.34
N THR A 52 6.65 10.27 4.96
CA THR A 52 5.73 9.88 3.89
C THR A 52 4.28 10.17 4.29
N ARG A 53 3.87 9.91 5.55
CA ARG A 53 2.56 10.30 6.05
C ARG A 53 2.37 11.81 6.01
N GLY A 54 3.32 12.57 6.56
CA GLY A 54 3.25 14.04 6.55
C GLY A 54 3.09 14.60 5.14
N ALA A 55 3.86 14.10 4.16
CA ALA A 55 3.70 14.48 2.76
C ALA A 55 2.31 14.12 2.22
N PHE A 56 1.83 12.91 2.49
CA PHE A 56 0.54 12.43 2.01
C PHE A 56 -0.63 13.29 2.54
N ILE A 57 -0.73 13.47 3.85
CA ILE A 57 -1.85 14.21 4.45
C ILE A 57 -1.85 15.69 4.08
N GLU A 58 -0.65 16.29 3.91
CA GLU A 58 -0.50 17.67 3.48
C GLU A 58 -0.90 17.87 2.02
N LEU A 59 -0.31 17.08 1.10
CA LEU A 59 -0.50 17.24 -0.34
C LEU A 59 -1.90 16.86 -0.81
N PHE A 60 -2.57 15.93 -0.12
CA PHE A 60 -3.95 15.57 -0.40
C PHE A 60 -4.97 16.41 0.38
N GLY A 61 -4.52 17.36 1.21
CA GLY A 61 -5.41 18.23 2.00
C GLY A 61 -6.22 17.48 3.05
N ILE A 62 -5.69 16.35 3.53
CA ILE A 62 -6.25 15.60 4.66
C ILE A 62 -5.91 16.33 5.96
N GLU A 63 -4.70 16.90 6.06
CA GLU A 63 -4.34 17.83 7.12
C GLU A 63 -4.92 19.21 6.80
N LYS A 64 -5.67 19.78 7.73
CA LYS A 64 -6.26 21.12 7.62
C LYS A 64 -5.93 21.96 8.84
N LYS A 65 -5.89 23.27 8.67
CA LYS A 65 -5.80 24.19 9.79
C LYS A 65 -7.17 24.48 10.35
N ASP A 66 -7.28 24.46 11.66
CA ASP A 66 -8.46 24.95 12.38
C ASP A 66 -8.52 26.48 12.44
N ALA A 67 -9.50 27.03 13.16
CA ALA A 67 -9.69 28.47 13.33
C ALA A 67 -8.50 29.16 14.02
N ASP A 68 -7.77 28.42 14.85
CA ASP A 68 -6.60 28.91 15.59
C ASP A 68 -5.28 28.70 14.82
N GLY A 69 -5.37 28.17 13.60
CA GLY A 69 -4.21 27.88 12.74
C GLY A 69 -3.47 26.58 13.09
N LYS A 70 -3.99 25.78 14.01
CA LYS A 70 -3.42 24.49 14.39
C LYS A 70 -3.75 23.45 13.31
N LYS A 71 -2.73 22.68 12.92
CA LYS A 71 -2.87 21.58 11.97
C LYS A 71 -3.62 20.40 12.60
N ILE A 72 -4.68 19.95 11.96
CA ILE A 72 -5.50 18.81 12.36
C ILE A 72 -5.46 17.77 11.23
N ASP A 73 -5.02 16.57 11.57
CA ASP A 73 -5.05 15.41 10.67
C ASP A 73 -6.46 14.80 10.68
N HIS A 74 -7.07 14.70 9.51
CA HIS A 74 -8.39 14.10 9.31
C HIS A 74 -8.30 12.68 8.71
N THR A 75 -7.17 11.99 8.88
CA THR A 75 -7.11 10.56 8.58
C THR A 75 -8.19 9.83 9.37
N THR A 76 -8.91 8.91 8.73
CA THR A 76 -9.98 8.15 9.40
C THR A 76 -9.46 7.39 10.62
N ASP A 77 -10.20 7.43 11.73
CA ASP A 77 -9.89 6.70 12.97
C ASP A 77 -9.85 5.18 12.79
N ASN A 78 -10.48 4.66 11.72
CA ASN A 78 -10.47 3.25 11.38
C ASN A 78 -9.26 2.83 10.53
N ALA A 79 -8.32 3.72 10.25
CA ALA A 79 -7.11 3.36 9.51
C ALA A 79 -6.23 2.40 10.32
N ALA A 80 -5.82 1.30 9.68
CA ALA A 80 -4.80 0.43 10.26
C ALA A 80 -3.43 1.13 10.17
N ILE A 81 -2.75 1.25 11.30
CA ILE A 81 -1.47 1.94 11.37
C ILE A 81 -0.32 0.95 11.26
N THR A 82 0.66 1.26 10.40
CA THR A 82 1.91 0.51 10.28
C THR A 82 3.11 1.45 10.33
N ASN A 83 4.21 0.97 10.90
CA ASN A 83 5.49 1.70 10.96
C ASN A 83 6.49 1.22 9.89
N ASN A 84 6.04 0.44 8.91
CA ASN A 84 6.92 -0.18 7.94
C ASN A 84 6.30 -0.18 6.54
N THR A 85 7.06 0.30 5.54
CA THR A 85 6.64 0.36 4.14
C THR A 85 6.39 -1.03 3.56
N SER A 86 7.22 -2.03 3.87
CA SER A 86 7.03 -3.40 3.38
C SER A 86 5.77 -4.03 3.95
N VAL A 87 5.45 -3.77 5.21
CA VAL A 87 4.19 -4.24 5.83
C VAL A 87 2.99 -3.57 5.15
N MET A 88 3.05 -2.27 4.87
CA MET A 88 1.99 -1.60 4.11
C MET A 88 1.77 -2.24 2.75
N MET A 89 2.85 -2.44 1.99
CA MET A 89 2.77 -3.06 0.65
C MET A 89 2.20 -4.48 0.71
N THR A 90 2.68 -5.31 1.65
CA THR A 90 2.18 -6.69 1.82
C THR A 90 0.70 -6.70 2.20
N THR A 91 0.26 -5.78 3.06
CA THR A 91 -1.15 -5.67 3.48
C THR A 91 -2.05 -5.28 2.30
N VAL A 92 -1.62 -4.29 1.51
CA VAL A 92 -2.36 -3.87 0.31
C VAL A 92 -2.38 -4.97 -0.75
N ALA A 93 -1.25 -5.64 -1.00
CA ALA A 93 -1.16 -6.75 -1.95
C ALA A 93 -2.05 -7.94 -1.56
N GLY A 94 -2.18 -8.21 -0.26
CA GLY A 94 -2.98 -9.31 0.28
C GLY A 94 -4.48 -9.02 0.44
N ASN A 95 -4.93 -7.77 0.25
CA ASN A 95 -6.32 -7.38 0.46
C ASN A 95 -6.81 -6.48 -0.69
N LYS A 96 -7.69 -7.00 -1.53
CA LYS A 96 -8.25 -6.30 -2.70
C LYS A 96 -9.03 -5.01 -2.35
N ASP A 97 -9.48 -4.88 -1.11
CA ASP A 97 -10.24 -3.73 -0.63
C ASP A 97 -9.35 -2.72 0.12
N ALA A 98 -8.02 -2.99 0.21
CA ALA A 98 -7.08 -2.13 0.90
C ALA A 98 -6.52 -1.04 -0.01
N ILE A 99 -6.30 0.13 0.58
CA ILE A 99 -5.60 1.26 0.00
C ILE A 99 -4.56 1.80 0.98
N GLY A 100 -3.41 2.19 0.48
CA GLY A 100 -2.34 2.78 1.28
C GLY A 100 -1.49 3.73 0.44
N TYR A 101 -0.41 4.23 1.00
CA TYR A 101 0.53 5.11 0.32
C TYR A 101 1.98 4.78 0.70
N ILE A 102 2.88 4.97 -0.23
CA ILE A 102 4.32 4.71 -0.08
C ILE A 102 5.12 5.77 -0.81
N SER A 103 6.42 5.83 -0.56
CA SER A 103 7.35 6.63 -1.36
C SER A 103 7.53 6.00 -2.75
N LEU A 104 7.75 6.82 -3.77
CA LEU A 104 7.98 6.37 -5.15
C LEU A 104 9.14 5.36 -5.23
N GLY A 105 10.23 5.58 -4.49
CA GLY A 105 11.38 4.69 -4.46
C GLY A 105 11.13 3.30 -3.87
N SER A 106 9.99 3.11 -3.21
CA SER A 106 9.58 1.79 -2.67
C SER A 106 8.59 1.07 -3.57
N LEU A 107 8.10 1.73 -4.64
CA LEU A 107 7.10 1.15 -5.54
C LEU A 107 7.69 -0.02 -6.33
N ASN A 108 6.95 -1.13 -6.39
CA ASN A 108 7.25 -2.29 -7.21
C ASN A 108 5.95 -2.95 -7.70
N ASP A 109 6.07 -4.02 -8.46
CA ASP A 109 4.97 -4.71 -9.16
C ASP A 109 4.04 -5.52 -8.23
N THR A 110 4.29 -5.56 -6.92
CA THR A 110 3.43 -6.27 -5.96
C THR A 110 2.15 -5.53 -5.64
N VAL A 111 2.09 -4.22 -5.92
CA VAL A 111 0.94 -3.35 -5.70
C VAL A 111 0.64 -2.52 -6.96
N LYS A 112 -0.62 -2.15 -7.13
CA LYS A 112 -1.05 -1.28 -8.21
C LYS A 112 -0.93 0.18 -7.80
N ALA A 113 -0.05 0.95 -8.46
CA ALA A 113 -0.02 2.39 -8.31
C ALA A 113 -1.25 3.04 -8.98
N LEU A 114 -1.88 3.97 -8.27
CA LEU A 114 -3.00 4.75 -8.80
C LEU A 114 -2.47 6.01 -9.49
N LYS A 115 -3.11 6.38 -10.59
CA LYS A 115 -2.89 7.68 -11.22
C LYS A 115 -3.56 8.77 -10.37
N ILE A 116 -2.88 9.90 -10.23
CA ILE A 116 -3.44 11.09 -9.59
C ILE A 116 -3.63 12.15 -10.66
N ASP A 117 -4.85 12.65 -10.80
CA ASP A 117 -5.26 13.58 -11.87
C ASP A 117 -4.89 13.07 -13.28
N GLY A 118 -4.93 11.75 -13.47
CA GLY A 118 -4.57 11.09 -14.74
C GLY A 118 -3.08 10.87 -14.95
N ALA A 119 -2.21 11.41 -14.10
CA ALA A 119 -0.75 11.25 -14.17
C ALA A 119 -0.26 10.04 -13.35
N GLU A 120 0.70 9.31 -13.90
CA GLU A 120 1.40 8.23 -13.21
C GLU A 120 2.51 8.79 -12.32
N ALA A 121 2.73 8.15 -11.17
CA ALA A 121 3.86 8.45 -10.29
C ALA A 121 5.16 7.98 -10.96
N SER A 122 5.88 8.90 -11.58
CA SER A 122 7.17 8.66 -12.21
C SER A 122 8.08 9.88 -12.09
N ALA A 123 9.39 9.68 -12.14
CA ALA A 123 10.36 10.78 -12.11
C ALA A 123 10.11 11.79 -13.25
N ALA A 124 9.80 11.31 -14.46
CA ALA A 124 9.51 12.16 -15.61
C ALA A 124 8.27 13.04 -15.37
N ASN A 125 7.18 12.46 -14.84
CA ASN A 125 5.95 13.21 -14.57
C ASN A 125 6.10 14.19 -13.40
N VAL A 126 6.94 13.89 -12.41
CA VAL A 126 7.27 14.83 -11.33
C VAL A 126 8.09 16.00 -11.87
N LYS A 127 9.18 15.73 -12.63
CA LYS A 127 10.03 16.78 -13.22
C LYS A 127 9.25 17.69 -14.19
N SER A 128 8.33 17.15 -14.96
CA SER A 128 7.46 17.93 -15.87
C SER A 128 6.32 18.67 -15.17
N GLY A 129 6.10 18.42 -13.86
CA GLY A 129 4.97 18.97 -13.11
C GLY A 129 3.61 18.32 -13.42
N ALA A 130 3.57 17.27 -14.24
CA ALA A 130 2.34 16.53 -14.52
C ALA A 130 1.83 15.77 -13.28
N TYR A 131 2.74 15.20 -12.48
CA TYR A 131 2.43 14.58 -11.20
C TYR A 131 2.73 15.56 -10.06
N LYS A 132 1.68 16.07 -9.43
CA LYS A 132 1.79 17.16 -8.45
C LYS A 132 2.03 16.71 -7.01
N ILE A 133 1.90 15.40 -6.74
CA ILE A 133 2.06 14.86 -5.39
C ILE A 133 3.54 14.53 -5.15
N ALA A 134 4.33 15.56 -5.03
CA ALA A 134 5.75 15.49 -4.75
C ALA A 134 6.20 16.68 -3.92
N ARG A 135 7.23 16.51 -3.14
CA ARG A 135 7.92 17.60 -2.45
C ARG A 135 9.42 17.31 -2.33
N PRO A 136 10.26 18.36 -2.28
CA PRO A 136 11.69 18.19 -2.17
C PRO A 136 12.09 17.62 -0.80
N PHE A 137 13.19 16.89 -0.76
CA PHE A 137 13.95 16.66 0.46
C PHE A 137 14.84 17.87 0.73
N ASN A 138 14.91 18.31 1.97
CA ASN A 138 15.74 19.43 2.39
C ASN A 138 16.86 18.94 3.30
N ILE A 139 18.07 19.38 3.06
CA ILE A 139 19.20 19.18 3.96
C ILE A 139 19.20 20.32 4.95
N CYS A 140 19.08 20.03 6.23
CA CYS A 140 19.14 21.04 7.28
C CYS A 140 20.53 21.04 7.92
N THR A 141 21.15 22.20 7.97
CA THR A 141 22.45 22.39 8.59
C THR A 141 22.37 23.51 9.64
N LYS A 142 23.32 23.51 10.58
CA LYS A 142 23.50 24.57 11.57
C LYS A 142 24.69 25.42 11.15
N ASP A 143 24.70 26.68 11.55
CA ASP A 143 25.86 27.57 11.40
C ASP A 143 27.09 26.96 12.09
N GLY A 144 28.27 27.13 11.47
CA GLY A 144 29.52 26.55 11.98
C GLY A 144 29.66 25.04 11.71
N LEU A 145 29.13 24.58 10.57
CA LEU A 145 29.28 23.21 10.11
C LEU A 145 30.77 22.79 10.11
N SER A 146 31.09 21.60 10.60
CA SER A 146 32.44 21.06 10.53
C SER A 146 32.83 20.77 9.06
N GLU A 147 34.12 20.76 8.76
CA GLU A 147 34.64 20.46 7.42
C GLU A 147 34.11 19.12 6.90
N VAL A 148 34.12 18.08 7.73
CA VAL A 148 33.58 16.74 7.37
C VAL A 148 32.11 16.81 6.98
N ALA A 149 31.31 17.60 7.72
CA ALA A 149 29.88 17.74 7.41
C ALA A 149 29.66 18.58 6.15
N GLN A 150 30.52 19.58 5.89
CA GLN A 150 30.50 20.35 4.63
C GLN A 150 30.81 19.43 3.45
N ASP A 151 31.87 18.62 3.55
CA ASP A 151 32.23 17.64 2.52
C ASP A 151 31.12 16.65 2.24
N PHE A 152 30.42 16.17 3.29
CA PHE A 152 29.29 15.26 3.13
C PHE A 152 28.12 15.92 2.40
N VAL A 153 27.77 17.15 2.73
CA VAL A 153 26.74 17.92 2.01
C VAL A 153 27.17 18.15 0.55
N ALA A 154 28.42 18.53 0.33
CA ALA A 154 28.97 18.71 -1.01
C ALA A 154 28.91 17.40 -1.82
N PHE A 155 29.22 16.27 -1.19
CA PHE A 155 29.10 14.95 -1.82
C PHE A 155 27.64 14.65 -2.21
N ILE A 156 26.67 14.85 -1.30
CA ILE A 156 25.24 14.62 -1.61
C ILE A 156 24.82 15.45 -2.85
N MET A 157 25.29 16.68 -2.95
CA MET A 157 24.95 17.60 -4.06
C MET A 157 25.84 17.37 -5.30
N SER A 158 26.84 16.50 -5.24
CA SER A 158 27.67 16.15 -6.38
C SER A 158 26.94 15.21 -7.33
N LYS A 159 27.46 15.08 -8.57
CA LYS A 159 26.91 14.13 -9.54
C LYS A 159 26.89 12.69 -9.00
N GLU A 160 27.98 12.27 -8.36
CA GLU A 160 28.10 10.94 -7.76
C GLU A 160 27.08 10.73 -6.63
N GLY A 161 26.89 11.75 -5.78
CA GLY A 161 25.91 11.74 -4.72
C GLY A 161 24.48 11.66 -5.28
N GLN A 162 24.17 12.42 -6.32
CA GLN A 162 22.87 12.41 -6.98
C GLN A 162 22.59 11.07 -7.70
N GLU A 163 23.61 10.39 -8.21
CA GLU A 163 23.45 9.01 -8.70
C GLU A 163 23.07 8.03 -7.59
N VAL A 164 23.62 8.20 -6.38
CA VAL A 164 23.22 7.39 -5.21
C VAL A 164 21.79 7.70 -4.80
N VAL A 165 21.40 8.98 -4.77
CA VAL A 165 20.03 9.42 -4.49
C VAL A 165 19.03 8.81 -5.47
N ALA A 166 19.35 8.83 -6.77
CA ALA A 166 18.53 8.22 -7.81
C ALA A 166 18.42 6.68 -7.66
N LYS A 167 19.54 5.99 -7.34
CA LYS A 167 19.53 4.55 -7.07
C LYS A 167 18.70 4.18 -5.83
N ALA A 168 18.60 5.08 -4.86
CA ALA A 168 17.71 4.92 -3.70
C ALA A 168 16.22 5.18 -4.04
N GLY A 169 15.91 5.47 -5.31
CA GLY A 169 14.53 5.67 -5.79
C GLY A 169 13.99 7.08 -5.56
N CYS A 170 14.85 8.03 -5.19
CA CYS A 170 14.50 9.44 -5.13
C CYS A 170 14.77 10.11 -6.50
N ILE A 171 14.19 11.28 -6.71
CA ILE A 171 14.42 12.07 -7.92
C ILE A 171 15.58 13.02 -7.61
N GLY A 172 16.68 12.86 -8.35
CA GLY A 172 17.85 13.73 -8.21
C GLY A 172 17.57 15.15 -8.70
N ASP A 173 18.33 16.07 -8.16
CA ASP A 173 18.38 17.48 -8.61
C ASP A 173 19.34 17.53 -9.81
N ASP A 174 18.82 17.79 -11.01
CA ASP A 174 19.60 17.89 -12.26
C ASP A 174 19.98 19.33 -12.55
#